data_694bb6a2a6729fb842df1e04051bcb38
#
_entry.id   694bb6a2a6729fb842df1e04051bcb38
#
_cell.length_a   1.000
_cell.length_b   1.000
_cell.length_c   1.000
_cell.angle_alpha   90.00
_cell.angle_beta   90.00
_cell.angle_gamma   90.00
#
_symmetry.space_group_name_H-M   'P 1'
#
loop_
_entity.id
_entity.type
_entity.pdbx_description
1 polymer ?
#
loop_
_entity_poly.entity_id
_entity_poly.type
_entity_poly.pdbx_seq_one_letter_code
_entity_poly.pdbx_strand_id
1 'polypeptide(L)'
;MRLIWKSIHRVLWILLAVPILLLPMLTRMAWAAGGETPEFRRAGADGAVTVRILGAEGHIEEQNLEDYLVGVVLGEIPADFEEEALKAQAVAARTYTRKAMVTGGKHGEGLLCREAGCCQAYWDPEDFLAQGGSPRELETLRWAVRETDDQVLTYDGELIEATFFACSGGRTEDAVAVWGRDYPYLRATDSPGEEEARYFRDSRSFSRKELEAALGITLPRDPDAWLGETVYTSGGGVETWTIGGTAFTGVEVRKRLGLRSAAFAATVEGDGLTFETRGYGHRVGLSQYGAQAMAQAGKSYGEILQHYYPGTEMVKYVEKFTNE
;
A
#
# COMPACT_ATOMS: atom_id res chain seq x y z
N MET A 1 -15.61 -68.10 9.88
CA MET A 1 -14.92 -66.97 10.53
C MET A 1 -14.37 -65.87 9.63
N ARG A 2 -14.29 -66.04 8.32
CA ARG A 2 -13.79 -64.97 7.37
C ARG A 2 -14.85 -64.02 6.77
N LEU A 3 -16.12 -64.33 6.90
CA LEU A 3 -17.22 -63.46 6.38
C LEU A 3 -17.67 -62.38 7.37
N ILE A 4 -17.52 -62.57 8.66
CA ILE A 4 -18.00 -61.62 9.68
C ILE A 4 -17.02 -60.41 9.83
N TRP A 5 -15.74 -60.58 9.50
CA TRP A 5 -14.77 -59.49 9.61
C TRP A 5 -14.83 -58.45 8.47
N LYS A 6 -15.32 -58.81 7.29
CA LYS A 6 -15.52 -57.88 6.19
C LYS A 6 -16.71 -56.91 6.37
N SER A 7 -17.69 -57.32 7.15
CA SER A 7 -18.87 -56.50 7.42
C SER A 7 -18.59 -55.42 8.49
N ILE A 8 -17.76 -55.72 9.46
CA ILE A 8 -17.40 -54.79 10.54
C ILE A 8 -16.53 -53.65 10.00
N HIS A 9 -15.59 -53.91 9.09
CA HIS A 9 -14.78 -52.84 8.47
C HIS A 9 -15.57 -51.90 7.57
N ARG A 10 -16.61 -52.35 6.90
CA ARG A 10 -17.45 -51.48 6.06
C ARG A 10 -18.33 -50.54 6.88
N VAL A 11 -18.82 -50.95 8.04
CA VAL A 11 -19.61 -50.14 8.96
C VAL A 11 -18.72 -49.10 9.66
N LEU A 12 -17.47 -49.47 10.02
CA LEU A 12 -16.52 -48.55 10.68
C LEU A 12 -16.07 -47.41 9.76
N TRP A 13 -15.92 -47.66 8.44
CA TRP A 13 -15.57 -46.63 7.48
C TRP A 13 -16.73 -45.65 7.18
N ILE A 14 -17.98 -46.11 7.24
CA ILE A 14 -19.15 -45.28 7.06
C ILE A 14 -19.35 -44.37 8.28
N LEU A 15 -19.06 -44.80 9.49
CA LEU A 15 -19.18 -44.00 10.71
C LEU A 15 -18.05 -42.97 10.89
N LEU A 16 -16.87 -43.19 10.29
CA LEU A 16 -15.74 -42.24 10.31
C LEU A 16 -15.73 -41.26 9.15
N ALA A 17 -16.37 -41.58 8.01
CA ALA A 17 -16.42 -40.70 6.84
C ALA A 17 -17.51 -39.62 6.92
N VAL A 18 -18.59 -39.86 7.64
CA VAL A 18 -19.71 -38.89 7.77
C VAL A 18 -19.34 -37.62 8.54
N PRO A 19 -18.58 -37.64 9.67
CA PRO A 19 -18.20 -36.42 10.34
C PRO A 19 -17.13 -35.60 9.60
N ILE A 20 -16.32 -36.22 8.71
CA ILE A 20 -15.27 -35.50 7.94
C ILE A 20 -15.88 -34.73 6.76
N LEU A 21 -17.00 -35.18 6.20
CA LEU A 21 -17.70 -34.49 5.10
C LEU A 21 -18.66 -33.38 5.58
N LEU A 22 -19.08 -33.41 6.86
CA LEU A 22 -19.95 -32.37 7.44
C LEU A 22 -19.19 -31.23 8.12
N LEU A 23 -17.91 -31.42 8.45
CA LEU A 23 -17.10 -30.38 9.09
C LEU A 23 -16.91 -29.11 8.22
N PRO A 24 -16.68 -29.19 6.91
CA PRO A 24 -16.58 -27.99 6.07
C PRO A 24 -17.94 -27.30 5.83
N MET A 25 -19.08 -27.97 5.99
CA MET A 25 -20.39 -27.34 5.92
C MET A 25 -20.77 -26.60 7.21
N LEU A 26 -20.38 -27.11 8.37
CA LEU A 26 -20.65 -26.45 9.64
C LEU A 26 -19.74 -25.26 9.91
N THR A 27 -18.52 -25.26 9.39
CA THR A 27 -17.63 -24.09 9.46
C THR A 27 -18.01 -22.98 8.52
N ARG A 28 -18.70 -23.27 7.40
CA ARG A 28 -19.29 -22.23 6.53
C ARG A 28 -20.57 -21.59 7.09
N MET A 29 -21.30 -22.28 7.96
CA MET A 29 -22.49 -21.71 8.60
C MET A 29 -22.20 -20.85 9.84
N ALA A 30 -21.02 -20.96 10.45
CA ALA A 30 -20.65 -20.17 11.63
C ALA A 30 -20.05 -18.78 11.31
N TRP A 31 -19.79 -18.47 10.03
CA TRP A 31 -19.27 -17.17 9.60
C TRP A 31 -20.31 -16.25 8.96
N ALA A 32 -21.59 -16.65 8.96
CA ALA A 32 -22.72 -15.85 8.50
C ALA A 32 -23.46 -15.12 9.63
N ALA A 33 -22.88 -15.05 10.83
CA ALA A 33 -23.44 -14.28 11.95
C ALA A 33 -22.77 -12.90 12.03
N GLY A 34 -23.35 -11.95 11.29
CA GLY A 34 -23.51 -10.54 11.57
C GLY A 34 -22.43 -9.83 12.41
N GLY A 35 -21.35 -9.40 11.80
CA GLY A 35 -20.73 -8.17 12.22
C GLY A 35 -21.43 -7.04 11.47
N GLU A 36 -22.22 -6.22 12.16
CA GLU A 36 -22.78 -4.99 11.61
C GLU A 36 -21.62 -4.09 11.15
N THR A 37 -21.57 -3.81 9.84
CA THR A 37 -20.68 -2.79 9.32
C THR A 37 -21.18 -1.44 9.86
N PRO A 38 -20.28 -0.55 10.36
CA PRO A 38 -20.69 0.75 10.88
C PRO A 38 -21.51 1.50 9.83
N GLU A 39 -22.68 1.99 10.20
CA GLU A 39 -23.51 2.87 9.36
C GLU A 39 -22.74 4.13 9.00
N PHE A 40 -22.55 4.36 7.70
CA PHE A 40 -21.95 5.57 7.19
C PHE A 40 -23.03 6.60 6.85
N ARG A 41 -23.02 7.75 7.56
CA ARG A 41 -23.97 8.83 7.30
C ARG A 41 -23.59 9.60 6.03
N ARG A 42 -24.54 9.74 5.09
CA ARG A 42 -24.48 10.78 4.06
C ARG A 42 -24.69 12.15 4.72
N ALA A 43 -23.77 13.07 4.49
CA ALA A 43 -23.96 14.49 4.80
C ALA A 43 -24.19 15.23 3.50
N GLY A 44 -25.33 15.88 3.36
CA GLY A 44 -25.60 16.85 2.29
C GLY A 44 -26.88 16.56 1.51
N ALA A 45 -27.58 17.64 1.06
CA ALA A 45 -28.86 17.62 0.35
C ALA A 45 -28.79 16.94 -1.03
N ASP A 46 -27.58 16.68 -1.58
CA ASP A 46 -27.35 16.21 -2.94
C ASP A 46 -26.80 14.77 -3.00
N GLY A 47 -26.75 14.06 -1.86
CA GLY A 47 -26.20 12.70 -1.80
C GLY A 47 -24.65 12.64 -1.91
N ALA A 48 -23.95 13.75 -1.80
CA ALA A 48 -22.49 13.81 -1.80
C ALA A 48 -21.91 13.13 -0.54
N VAL A 49 -20.85 12.36 -0.74
CA VAL A 49 -20.12 11.69 0.35
C VAL A 49 -19.14 12.65 0.99
N THR A 50 -19.13 12.69 2.32
CA THR A 50 -18.26 13.56 3.10
C THR A 50 -17.16 12.75 3.78
N VAL A 51 -15.91 13.19 3.67
CA VAL A 51 -14.77 12.69 4.45
C VAL A 51 -14.54 13.57 5.65
N ARG A 52 -14.12 12.95 6.77
CA ARG A 52 -13.75 13.63 8.01
C ARG A 52 -12.23 13.63 8.14
N ILE A 53 -11.65 14.81 8.24
CA ILE A 53 -10.20 15.03 8.22
C ILE A 53 -9.76 15.57 9.57
N LEU A 54 -8.82 14.86 10.20
CA LEU A 54 -8.16 15.29 11.42
C LEU A 54 -7.09 16.33 11.08
N GLY A 55 -7.36 17.56 11.44
CA GLY A 55 -6.43 18.70 11.33
C GLY A 55 -5.58 18.88 12.57
N ALA A 56 -4.86 20.00 12.63
CA ALA A 56 -4.04 20.37 13.78
C ALA A 56 -4.89 20.50 15.06
N GLU A 57 -4.27 20.22 16.22
CA GLU A 57 -4.89 20.36 17.54
C GLU A 57 -6.17 19.52 17.75
N GLY A 58 -6.41 18.51 16.89
CA GLY A 58 -7.59 17.65 16.99
C GLY A 58 -8.87 18.24 16.37
N HIS A 59 -8.76 19.35 15.63
CA HIS A 59 -9.87 19.89 14.84
C HIS A 59 -10.29 18.90 13.75
N ILE A 60 -11.59 18.71 13.56
CA ILE A 60 -12.14 17.85 12.51
C ILE A 60 -12.79 18.74 11.46
N GLU A 61 -12.32 18.61 10.23
CA GLU A 61 -12.91 19.23 9.03
C GLU A 61 -13.75 18.20 8.29
N GLU A 62 -14.84 18.65 7.67
CA GLU A 62 -15.65 17.85 6.75
C GLU A 62 -15.49 18.40 5.33
N GLN A 63 -15.19 17.54 4.37
CA GLN A 63 -14.98 17.90 2.98
C GLN A 63 -15.70 16.90 2.07
N ASN A 64 -16.19 17.35 0.91
CA ASN A 64 -16.68 16.44 -0.13
C ASN A 64 -15.57 15.46 -0.54
N LEU A 65 -15.90 14.18 -0.70
CA LEU A 65 -14.93 13.13 -1.03
C LEU A 65 -14.18 13.43 -2.32
N GLU A 66 -14.87 13.78 -3.39
CA GLU A 66 -14.23 13.97 -4.69
C GLU A 66 -13.35 15.24 -4.70
N ASP A 67 -13.74 16.30 -4.01
CA ASP A 67 -12.90 17.49 -3.82
C ASP A 67 -11.65 17.16 -2.98
N TYR A 68 -11.81 16.36 -1.92
CA TYR A 68 -10.68 15.85 -1.14
C TYR A 68 -9.71 15.04 -2.00
N LEU A 69 -10.23 14.15 -2.86
CA LEU A 69 -9.41 13.32 -3.74
C LEU A 69 -8.61 14.13 -4.76
N VAL A 70 -9.12 15.27 -5.23
CA VAL A 70 -8.32 16.19 -6.08
C VAL A 70 -7.07 16.65 -5.34
N GLY A 71 -7.21 17.09 -4.09
CA GLY A 71 -6.07 17.48 -3.27
C GLY A 71 -5.11 16.34 -2.93
N VAL A 72 -5.64 15.12 -2.75
CA VAL A 72 -4.81 13.91 -2.55
C VAL A 72 -4.01 13.60 -3.80
N VAL A 73 -4.63 13.50 -4.97
CA VAL A 73 -3.92 13.19 -6.22
C VAL A 73 -2.86 14.25 -6.50
N LEU A 74 -3.18 15.52 -6.28
CA LEU A 74 -2.26 16.65 -6.45
C LEU A 74 -1.06 16.57 -5.48
N GLY A 75 -1.28 16.10 -4.24
CA GLY A 75 -0.21 15.94 -3.25
C GLY A 75 0.65 14.68 -3.45
N GLU A 76 0.12 13.66 -4.11
CA GLU A 76 0.76 12.36 -4.24
C GLU A 76 1.59 12.21 -5.51
N ILE A 77 1.09 12.70 -6.66
CA ILE A 77 1.79 12.51 -7.94
C ILE A 77 1.95 13.83 -8.71
N PRO A 78 2.96 13.95 -9.59
CA PRO A 78 3.09 15.09 -10.49
C PRO A 78 1.84 15.28 -11.37
N ALA A 79 1.37 16.52 -11.47
CA ALA A 79 0.15 16.85 -12.19
C ALA A 79 0.28 16.72 -13.72
N ASP A 80 1.51 16.59 -14.22
CA ASP A 80 1.86 16.40 -15.64
C ASP A 80 1.99 14.92 -16.04
N PHE A 81 1.60 14.00 -15.15
CA PHE A 81 1.55 12.57 -15.50
C PHE A 81 0.45 12.30 -16.52
N GLU A 82 0.61 11.18 -17.26
CA GLU A 82 -0.38 10.72 -18.24
C GLU A 82 -1.76 10.50 -17.60
N GLU A 83 -2.82 10.80 -18.32
CA GLU A 83 -4.20 10.74 -17.86
C GLU A 83 -4.56 9.37 -17.25
N GLU A 84 -4.06 8.27 -17.82
CA GLU A 84 -4.32 6.93 -17.32
C GLU A 84 -3.61 6.66 -15.98
N ALA A 85 -2.44 7.26 -15.75
CA ALA A 85 -1.76 7.19 -14.46
C ALA A 85 -2.51 8.01 -13.39
N LEU A 86 -3.01 9.20 -13.74
CA LEU A 86 -3.83 10.04 -12.87
C LEU A 86 -5.13 9.33 -12.46
N LYS A 87 -5.81 8.68 -13.42
CA LYS A 87 -7.01 7.88 -13.14
C LYS A 87 -6.72 6.69 -12.23
N ALA A 88 -5.63 5.95 -12.48
CA ALA A 88 -5.23 4.85 -11.61
C ALA A 88 -4.97 5.30 -10.17
N GLN A 89 -4.27 6.43 -9.99
CA GLN A 89 -4.05 7.04 -8.68
C GLN A 89 -5.36 7.47 -8.02
N ALA A 90 -6.29 8.08 -8.76
CA ALA A 90 -7.58 8.51 -8.22
C ALA A 90 -8.40 7.33 -7.68
N VAL A 91 -8.47 6.21 -8.43
CA VAL A 91 -9.16 4.99 -7.99
C VAL A 91 -8.48 4.39 -6.76
N ALA A 92 -7.15 4.31 -6.73
CA ALA A 92 -6.41 3.79 -5.58
C ALA A 92 -6.63 4.67 -4.33
N ALA A 93 -6.52 5.98 -4.47
CA ALA A 93 -6.74 6.93 -3.38
C ALA A 93 -8.18 6.88 -2.85
N ARG A 94 -9.18 6.80 -3.75
CA ARG A 94 -10.60 6.65 -3.37
C ARG A 94 -10.83 5.35 -2.62
N THR A 95 -10.26 4.24 -3.08
CA THR A 95 -10.37 2.93 -2.43
C THR A 95 -9.80 2.97 -1.02
N TYR A 96 -8.58 3.52 -0.86
CA TYR A 96 -7.94 3.71 0.44
C TYR A 96 -8.79 4.57 1.37
N THR A 97 -9.28 5.70 0.88
CA THR A 97 -10.14 6.63 1.64
C THR A 97 -11.43 5.95 2.08
N ARG A 98 -12.17 5.33 1.16
CA ARG A 98 -13.41 4.61 1.47
C ARG A 98 -13.18 3.48 2.47
N LYS A 99 -12.10 2.72 2.32
CA LYS A 99 -11.75 1.68 3.29
C LYS A 99 -11.51 2.25 4.69
N ALA A 100 -10.71 3.31 4.79
CA ALA A 100 -10.46 3.97 6.08
C ALA A 100 -11.78 4.45 6.73
N MET A 101 -12.69 5.02 5.95
CA MET A 101 -14.00 5.48 6.42
C MET A 101 -14.85 4.34 7.02
N VAL A 102 -14.88 3.15 6.40
CA VAL A 102 -15.70 2.01 6.87
C VAL A 102 -15.03 1.15 7.94
N THR A 103 -13.68 1.12 7.99
CA THR A 103 -12.94 0.29 8.97
C THR A 103 -12.44 1.07 10.19
N GLY A 104 -12.70 2.37 10.25
CA GLY A 104 -12.21 3.26 11.30
C GLY A 104 -10.84 3.89 11.02
N GLY A 105 -10.08 3.37 10.05
CA GLY A 105 -8.78 3.93 9.67
C GLY A 105 -7.74 3.95 10.79
N LYS A 106 -6.67 4.73 10.60
CA LYS A 106 -5.55 4.84 11.57
C LYS A 106 -5.87 5.74 12.78
N HIS A 107 -6.82 6.65 12.63
CA HIS A 107 -7.19 7.62 13.66
C HIS A 107 -8.49 7.25 14.41
N GLY A 108 -9.11 6.12 14.06
CA GLY A 108 -10.43 5.73 14.55
C GLY A 108 -11.55 6.49 13.86
N GLU A 109 -12.80 6.02 14.02
CA GLU A 109 -14.02 6.68 13.54
C GLU A 109 -14.03 7.11 12.05
N GLY A 110 -13.22 6.47 11.21
CA GLY A 110 -13.09 6.80 9.79
C GLY A 110 -12.38 8.13 9.50
N LEU A 111 -11.66 8.68 10.48
CA LEU A 111 -10.88 9.89 10.31
C LEU A 111 -9.62 9.65 9.46
N LEU A 112 -9.34 10.59 8.56
CA LEU A 112 -8.08 10.65 7.81
C LEU A 112 -7.30 11.91 8.20
N CYS A 113 -6.00 11.95 7.85
CA CYS A 113 -5.18 13.16 7.94
C CYS A 113 -4.52 13.45 6.59
N ARG A 114 -3.94 14.66 6.44
CA ARG A 114 -3.26 15.13 5.21
C ARG A 114 -1.75 14.88 5.21
N GLU A 115 -1.30 13.84 5.96
CA GLU A 115 0.12 13.54 6.13
C GLU A 115 0.53 12.32 5.31
N ALA A 116 1.46 12.51 4.36
CA ALA A 116 2.01 11.45 3.49
C ALA A 116 2.59 10.25 4.27
N GLY A 117 3.17 10.48 5.44
CA GLY A 117 3.73 9.44 6.31
C GLY A 117 2.68 8.68 7.13
N CYS A 118 1.43 9.11 7.08
CA CYS A 118 0.33 8.56 7.85
C CYS A 118 -0.80 8.04 6.95
N CYS A 119 -1.66 8.93 6.44
CA CYS A 119 -2.76 8.54 5.55
C CYS A 119 -2.37 8.71 4.08
N GLN A 120 -2.55 9.92 3.54
CA GLN A 120 -2.22 10.28 2.16
C GLN A 120 -1.67 11.70 2.15
N ALA A 121 -0.73 12.01 1.25
CA ALA A 121 -0.34 13.40 1.03
C ALA A 121 -1.56 14.19 0.52
N TYR A 122 -1.56 15.46 0.82
CA TYR A 122 -2.61 16.38 0.37
C TYR A 122 -1.99 17.75 0.07
N TRP A 123 -2.30 18.29 -1.07
CA TRP A 123 -1.98 19.67 -1.39
C TRP A 123 -3.28 20.40 -1.73
N ASP A 124 -3.52 21.51 -1.03
CA ASP A 124 -4.71 22.29 -1.26
C ASP A 124 -4.70 22.86 -2.67
N PRO A 125 -5.76 22.68 -3.49
CA PRO A 125 -5.82 23.18 -4.86
C PRO A 125 -5.70 24.70 -4.98
N GLU A 126 -6.17 25.47 -3.99
CA GLU A 126 -6.04 26.93 -4.00
C GLU A 126 -4.60 27.35 -3.68
N ASP A 127 -3.96 26.69 -2.71
CA ASP A 127 -2.55 26.89 -2.38
C ASP A 127 -1.63 26.52 -3.56
N PHE A 128 -1.95 25.45 -4.28
CA PHE A 128 -1.23 25.06 -5.50
C PHE A 128 -1.25 26.21 -6.53
N LEU A 129 -2.43 26.75 -6.81
CA LEU A 129 -2.58 27.87 -7.76
C LEU A 129 -1.88 29.14 -7.24
N ALA A 130 -2.01 29.44 -5.95
CA ALA A 130 -1.37 30.60 -5.33
C ALA A 130 0.16 30.54 -5.38
N GLN A 131 0.74 29.35 -5.39
CA GLN A 131 2.18 29.10 -5.53
C GLN A 131 2.66 29.03 -6.98
N GLY A 132 1.79 29.34 -7.95
CA GLY A 132 2.12 29.38 -9.38
C GLY A 132 1.87 28.07 -10.11
N GLY A 133 1.14 27.15 -9.53
CA GLY A 133 0.68 25.92 -10.18
C GLY A 133 -0.22 26.20 -11.39
N SER A 134 -0.21 25.30 -12.35
CA SER A 134 -0.95 25.45 -13.60
C SER A 134 -2.45 25.18 -13.41
N PRO A 135 -3.35 26.13 -13.76
CA PRO A 135 -4.79 25.85 -13.76
C PRO A 135 -5.18 24.69 -14.69
N ARG A 136 -4.44 24.50 -15.79
CA ARG A 136 -4.67 23.41 -16.74
C ARG A 136 -4.35 22.05 -16.10
N GLU A 137 -3.22 21.94 -15.40
CA GLU A 137 -2.85 20.72 -14.68
C GLU A 137 -3.90 20.38 -13.62
N LEU A 138 -4.34 21.36 -12.84
CA LEU A 138 -5.38 21.15 -11.83
C LEU A 138 -6.71 20.70 -12.48
N GLU A 139 -7.07 21.22 -13.64
CA GLU A 139 -8.29 20.78 -14.35
C GLU A 139 -8.14 19.34 -14.88
N THR A 140 -6.95 18.94 -15.34
CA THR A 140 -6.67 17.55 -15.74
C THR A 140 -6.83 16.58 -14.53
N LEU A 141 -6.35 16.96 -13.34
CA LEU A 141 -6.55 16.18 -12.13
C LEU A 141 -8.03 16.06 -11.75
N ARG A 142 -8.77 17.19 -11.77
CA ARG A 142 -10.22 17.17 -11.52
C ARG A 142 -10.96 16.29 -12.52
N TRP A 143 -10.56 16.35 -13.78
CA TRP A 143 -11.10 15.50 -14.81
C TRP A 143 -10.83 14.01 -14.52
N ALA A 144 -9.62 13.62 -14.17
CA ALA A 144 -9.27 12.24 -13.85
C ALA A 144 -10.06 11.69 -12.65
N VAL A 145 -10.28 12.52 -11.62
CA VAL A 145 -11.11 12.17 -10.46
C VAL A 145 -12.58 11.97 -10.89
N ARG A 146 -13.14 12.87 -11.71
CA ARG A 146 -14.52 12.76 -12.22
C ARG A 146 -14.74 11.56 -13.13
N GLU A 147 -13.80 11.27 -14.05
CA GLU A 147 -13.90 10.14 -14.99
C GLU A 147 -13.89 8.77 -14.28
N THR A 148 -13.37 8.75 -13.07
CA THR A 148 -13.32 7.55 -12.22
C THR A 148 -14.32 7.60 -11.05
N ASP A 149 -15.34 8.45 -11.16
CA ASP A 149 -16.32 8.69 -10.10
C ASP A 149 -16.93 7.38 -9.57
N ASP A 150 -16.98 7.27 -8.23
CA ASP A 150 -17.43 6.09 -7.47
C ASP A 150 -16.63 4.79 -7.72
N GLN A 151 -15.59 4.77 -8.57
CA GLN A 151 -14.83 3.55 -8.83
C GLN A 151 -13.87 3.25 -7.68
N VAL A 152 -13.92 2.00 -7.20
CA VAL A 152 -13.05 1.46 -6.16
C VAL A 152 -12.59 0.04 -6.52
N LEU A 153 -11.57 -0.44 -5.82
CA LEU A 153 -11.08 -1.80 -5.95
C LEU A 153 -11.57 -2.67 -4.81
N THR A 154 -12.04 -3.85 -5.14
CA THR A 154 -12.48 -4.88 -4.19
C THR A 154 -11.75 -6.20 -4.44
N TYR A 155 -11.66 -7.01 -3.40
CA TYR A 155 -11.24 -8.41 -3.46
C TYR A 155 -12.21 -9.23 -2.61
N ASP A 156 -12.77 -10.28 -3.20
CA ASP A 156 -13.87 -11.05 -2.58
C ASP A 156 -15.04 -10.18 -2.07
N GLY A 157 -15.34 -9.08 -2.80
CA GLY A 157 -16.41 -8.16 -2.47
C GLY A 157 -16.08 -7.11 -1.39
N GLU A 158 -14.90 -7.15 -0.80
CA GLU A 158 -14.44 -6.22 0.23
C GLU A 158 -13.45 -5.19 -0.34
N LEU A 159 -13.50 -3.94 0.15
CA LEU A 159 -12.53 -2.91 -0.22
C LEU A 159 -11.10 -3.34 0.12
N ILE A 160 -10.16 -3.18 -0.81
CA ILE A 160 -8.76 -3.56 -0.61
C ILE A 160 -7.95 -2.52 0.19
N GLU A 161 -6.79 -2.92 0.70
CA GLU A 161 -5.71 -1.99 1.10
C GLU A 161 -5.03 -1.45 -0.16
N ALA A 162 -5.59 -0.42 -0.78
CA ALA A 162 -5.07 0.16 -2.02
C ALA A 162 -3.88 1.09 -1.72
N THR A 163 -2.78 0.54 -1.24
CA THR A 163 -1.57 1.28 -0.90
C THR A 163 -0.76 1.62 -2.15
N PHE A 164 -0.14 2.80 -2.17
CA PHE A 164 0.68 3.29 -3.26
C PHE A 164 1.92 4.02 -2.74
N PHE A 165 2.88 4.25 -3.60
CA PHE A 165 4.16 4.88 -3.24
C PHE A 165 4.83 5.44 -4.51
N ALA A 166 5.88 6.27 -4.34
CA ALA A 166 6.45 7.00 -5.47
C ALA A 166 7.08 6.10 -6.55
N CYS A 167 8.10 5.31 -6.23
CA CYS A 167 8.88 4.56 -7.23
C CYS A 167 9.33 3.20 -6.66
N SER A 168 9.15 2.12 -7.43
CA SER A 168 9.52 0.77 -6.99
C SER A 168 11.02 0.48 -7.11
N GLY A 169 11.70 1.15 -8.04
CA GLY A 169 13.08 0.82 -8.39
C GLY A 169 13.18 -0.47 -9.23
N GLY A 170 12.11 -0.80 -9.97
CA GLY A 170 12.02 -1.91 -10.92
C GLY A 170 11.17 -3.09 -10.45
N ARG A 171 10.85 -3.19 -9.15
CA ARG A 171 9.97 -4.26 -8.59
C ARG A 171 9.33 -3.82 -7.28
N THR A 172 8.08 -4.18 -7.06
CA THR A 172 7.35 -3.93 -5.81
C THR A 172 7.67 -4.98 -4.73
N GLU A 173 7.10 -4.84 -3.55
CA GLU A 173 7.26 -5.75 -2.42
C GLU A 173 5.96 -6.49 -2.07
N ASP A 174 6.10 -7.68 -1.50
CA ASP A 174 5.01 -8.35 -0.81
C ASP A 174 4.65 -7.60 0.48
N ALA A 175 3.37 -7.41 0.76
CA ALA A 175 2.92 -6.76 1.98
C ALA A 175 3.40 -7.49 3.25
N VAL A 176 3.50 -8.82 3.20
CA VAL A 176 3.98 -9.63 4.32
C VAL A 176 5.44 -9.31 4.68
N ALA A 177 6.28 -9.01 3.69
CA ALA A 177 7.69 -8.67 3.91
C ALA A 177 7.86 -7.30 4.59
N VAL A 178 6.94 -6.36 4.35
CA VAL A 178 7.04 -4.99 4.87
C VAL A 178 6.24 -4.80 6.16
N TRP A 179 5.05 -5.41 6.27
CA TRP A 179 4.11 -5.18 7.37
C TRP A 179 3.73 -6.43 8.17
N GLY A 180 4.24 -7.61 7.77
CA GLY A 180 3.91 -8.88 8.43
C GLY A 180 2.45 -9.33 8.19
N ARG A 181 1.73 -8.71 7.25
CA ARG A 181 0.35 -9.06 6.87
C ARG A 181 0.30 -9.57 5.45
N ASP A 182 -0.35 -10.70 5.25
CA ASP A 182 -0.53 -11.32 3.95
C ASP A 182 -1.83 -10.82 3.29
N TYR A 183 -1.70 -10.20 2.11
CA TYR A 183 -2.82 -9.80 1.27
C TYR A 183 -2.66 -10.43 -0.11
N PRO A 184 -3.64 -11.21 -0.61
CA PRO A 184 -3.53 -11.92 -1.88
C PRO A 184 -3.24 -11.01 -3.09
N TYR A 185 -3.64 -9.74 -3.00
CA TYR A 185 -3.53 -8.72 -4.04
C TYR A 185 -2.37 -7.73 -3.84
N LEU A 186 -1.56 -7.85 -2.77
CA LEU A 186 -0.36 -7.02 -2.53
C LEU A 186 0.89 -7.88 -2.60
N ARG A 187 1.24 -8.28 -3.82
CA ARG A 187 2.37 -9.15 -4.15
C ARG A 187 3.48 -8.39 -4.86
N ALA A 188 4.69 -8.88 -4.68
CA ALA A 188 5.84 -8.37 -5.42
C ALA A 188 5.62 -8.60 -6.92
N THR A 189 5.63 -7.51 -7.69
CA THR A 189 5.47 -7.53 -9.14
C THR A 189 6.53 -6.67 -9.81
N ASP A 190 6.92 -7.02 -11.05
CA ASP A 190 7.85 -6.23 -11.81
C ASP A 190 7.23 -4.88 -12.20
N SER A 191 8.03 -3.82 -12.21
CA SER A 191 7.60 -2.47 -12.53
C SER A 191 8.59 -1.85 -13.53
N PRO A 192 8.54 -2.28 -14.81
CA PRO A 192 9.46 -1.83 -15.84
C PRO A 192 9.17 -0.40 -16.28
N GLY A 193 10.18 0.27 -16.84
CA GLY A 193 10.05 1.62 -17.40
C GLY A 193 10.25 2.74 -16.39
N GLU A 194 10.64 2.43 -15.16
CA GLU A 194 10.93 3.45 -14.13
C GLU A 194 12.38 3.95 -14.14
N GLU A 195 13.24 3.43 -15.01
CA GLU A 195 14.69 3.63 -14.97
C GLU A 195 15.09 5.10 -15.05
N GLU A 196 14.31 5.91 -15.76
CA GLU A 196 14.51 7.36 -15.92
C GLU A 196 13.82 8.18 -14.82
N ALA A 197 13.09 7.54 -13.91
CA ALA A 197 12.42 8.24 -12.82
C ALA A 197 13.44 8.86 -11.85
N ARG A 198 13.22 10.12 -11.47
CA ARG A 198 14.11 10.86 -10.53
C ARG A 198 14.30 10.14 -9.18
N TYR A 199 13.45 9.19 -8.86
CA TYR A 199 13.47 8.44 -7.62
C TYR A 199 13.91 6.99 -7.79
N PHE A 200 14.33 6.60 -9.00
CA PHE A 200 14.72 5.21 -9.28
C PHE A 200 15.96 4.78 -8.49
N ARG A 201 16.94 5.69 -8.35
CA ARG A 201 18.15 5.46 -7.55
C ARG A 201 18.46 6.66 -6.66
N ASP A 202 19.09 6.37 -5.53
CA ASP A 202 19.64 7.38 -4.63
C ASP A 202 20.90 6.84 -3.97
N SER A 203 21.85 7.73 -3.67
CA SER A 203 23.07 7.37 -2.96
C SER A 203 23.25 8.29 -1.75
N ARG A 204 23.54 7.71 -0.59
CA ARG A 204 23.81 8.45 0.63
C ARG A 204 24.98 7.83 1.39
N SER A 205 25.93 8.67 1.80
CA SER A 205 27.06 8.26 2.61
C SER A 205 26.88 8.69 4.04
N PHE A 206 27.35 7.86 4.97
CA PHE A 206 27.32 8.10 6.41
C PHE A 206 28.70 7.79 6.98
N SER A 207 29.20 8.67 7.80
CA SER A 207 30.41 8.42 8.60
C SER A 207 30.13 7.36 9.66
N ARG A 208 31.19 6.73 10.16
CA ARG A 208 31.11 5.78 11.30
C ARG A 208 30.30 6.34 12.46
N LYS A 209 30.54 7.58 12.87
CA LYS A 209 29.87 8.24 13.99
C LYS A 209 28.35 8.37 13.78
N GLU A 210 27.94 8.71 12.55
CA GLU A 210 26.51 8.82 12.20
C GLU A 210 25.84 7.45 12.22
N LEU A 211 26.50 6.41 11.70
CA LEU A 211 26.00 5.03 11.72
C LEU A 211 25.84 4.52 13.14
N GLU A 212 26.87 4.66 13.99
CA GLU A 212 26.82 4.25 15.39
C GLU A 212 25.70 4.96 16.15
N ALA A 213 25.53 6.27 15.92
CA ALA A 213 24.48 7.06 16.57
C ALA A 213 23.07 6.67 16.09
N ALA A 214 22.87 6.51 14.75
CA ALA A 214 21.56 6.21 14.17
C ALA A 214 21.12 4.77 14.46
N LEU A 215 22.04 3.81 14.39
CA LEU A 215 21.75 2.39 14.60
C LEU A 215 21.81 1.98 16.09
N GLY A 216 22.47 2.76 16.94
CA GLY A 216 22.63 2.45 18.37
C GLY A 216 23.62 1.30 18.62
N ILE A 217 24.67 1.20 17.81
CA ILE A 217 25.70 0.16 17.88
C ILE A 217 27.11 0.77 18.00
N THR A 218 28.09 -0.09 18.29
CA THR A 218 29.50 0.25 18.17
C THR A 218 30.13 -0.61 17.07
N LEU A 219 30.72 0.02 16.06
CA LEU A 219 31.36 -0.67 14.95
C LEU A 219 32.76 -1.15 15.34
N PRO A 220 33.18 -2.31 14.83
CA PRO A 220 34.58 -2.78 14.94
C PRO A 220 35.58 -1.72 14.46
N ARG A 221 36.83 -1.77 14.96
CA ARG A 221 37.87 -0.85 14.50
C ARG A 221 38.21 -1.07 13.03
N ASP A 222 38.18 -2.31 12.62
CA ASP A 222 38.46 -2.73 11.24
C ASP A 222 37.16 -2.58 10.40
N PRO A 223 37.16 -1.72 9.38
CA PRO A 223 35.99 -1.55 8.50
C PRO A 223 35.60 -2.81 7.73
N ASP A 224 36.53 -3.68 7.42
CA ASP A 224 36.28 -4.95 6.71
C ASP A 224 35.42 -5.92 7.55
N ALA A 225 35.33 -5.69 8.86
CA ALA A 225 34.49 -6.45 9.77
C ALA A 225 33.12 -5.80 10.04
N TRP A 226 32.75 -4.72 9.35
CA TRP A 226 31.48 -4.03 9.58
C TRP A 226 30.31 -4.76 8.96
N LEU A 227 30.42 -5.19 7.70
CA LEU A 227 29.32 -5.80 6.96
C LEU A 227 29.28 -7.30 7.15
N GLY A 228 28.14 -7.82 7.54
CA GLY A 228 27.83 -9.24 7.62
C GLY A 228 26.84 -9.66 6.54
N GLU A 229 26.03 -10.67 6.87
CA GLU A 229 25.06 -11.25 5.97
C GLU A 229 23.95 -10.23 5.61
N THR A 230 23.52 -10.27 4.35
CA THR A 230 22.33 -9.57 3.85
C THR A 230 21.38 -10.58 3.23
N VAL A 231 20.14 -10.63 3.73
CA VAL A 231 19.06 -11.44 3.17
C VAL A 231 18.07 -10.51 2.47
N TYR A 232 17.62 -10.89 1.28
CA TYR A 232 16.70 -10.11 0.47
C TYR A 232 15.32 -10.77 0.38
N THR A 233 14.29 -9.93 0.30
CA THR A 233 12.91 -10.33 0.03
C THR A 233 12.72 -10.74 -1.43
N SER A 234 11.55 -11.29 -1.77
CA SER A 234 11.13 -11.57 -3.16
C SER A 234 11.05 -10.31 -4.04
N GLY A 235 10.77 -9.14 -3.44
CA GLY A 235 10.74 -7.84 -4.10
C GLY A 235 12.12 -7.16 -4.21
N GLY A 236 13.19 -7.79 -3.67
CA GLY A 236 14.55 -7.28 -3.71
C GLY A 236 14.86 -6.19 -2.67
N GLY A 237 13.98 -5.99 -1.70
CA GLY A 237 14.27 -5.22 -0.50
C GLY A 237 15.13 -6.03 0.48
N VAL A 238 15.74 -5.37 1.43
CA VAL A 238 16.48 -6.01 2.49
C VAL A 238 15.50 -6.53 3.55
N GLU A 239 15.47 -7.84 3.73
CA GLU A 239 14.74 -8.50 4.82
C GLU A 239 15.54 -8.36 6.13
N THR A 240 16.80 -8.82 6.10
CA THR A 240 17.73 -8.73 7.23
C THR A 240 19.10 -8.27 6.76
N TRP A 241 19.70 -7.38 7.51
CA TRP A 241 21.05 -6.87 7.28
C TRP A 241 21.85 -6.88 8.58
N THR A 242 23.03 -7.45 8.54
CA THR A 242 23.94 -7.52 9.69
C THR A 242 25.04 -6.50 9.55
N ILE A 243 25.23 -5.68 10.58
CA ILE A 243 26.33 -4.71 10.69
C ILE A 243 26.90 -4.69 12.10
N GLY A 244 28.24 -4.75 12.24
CA GLY A 244 28.91 -4.78 13.53
C GLY A 244 28.44 -5.95 14.43
N GLY A 245 28.01 -7.06 13.83
CA GLY A 245 27.47 -8.23 14.53
C GLY A 245 26.02 -8.08 15.00
N THR A 246 25.36 -6.98 14.68
CA THR A 246 23.93 -6.74 15.02
C THR A 246 23.07 -6.83 13.77
N ALA A 247 21.98 -7.60 13.83
CA ALA A 247 21.02 -7.73 12.74
C ALA A 247 19.92 -6.66 12.85
N PHE A 248 19.54 -6.10 11.71
CA PHE A 248 18.44 -5.14 11.54
C PHE A 248 17.56 -5.56 10.37
N THR A 249 16.28 -5.22 10.42
CA THR A 249 15.43 -5.29 9.22
C THR A 249 15.72 -4.11 8.29
N GLY A 250 15.56 -4.30 6.96
CA GLY A 250 15.73 -3.21 6.00
C GLY A 250 14.80 -2.02 6.26
N VAL A 251 13.59 -2.30 6.79
CA VAL A 251 12.61 -1.25 7.19
C VAL A 251 13.15 -0.42 8.36
N GLU A 252 13.79 -1.05 9.36
CA GLU A 252 14.43 -0.33 10.47
C GLU A 252 15.60 0.52 10.00
N VAL A 253 16.47 -0.04 9.16
CA VAL A 253 17.62 0.69 8.59
C VAL A 253 17.12 1.91 7.80
N ARG A 254 16.14 1.70 6.90
CA ARG A 254 15.51 2.79 6.15
C ARG A 254 15.03 3.91 7.07
N LYS A 255 14.29 3.56 8.14
CA LYS A 255 13.74 4.54 9.09
C LYS A 255 14.83 5.28 9.86
N ARG A 256 15.83 4.56 10.39
CA ARG A 256 16.88 5.12 11.24
C ARG A 256 17.86 6.00 10.46
N LEU A 257 18.19 5.64 9.22
CA LEU A 257 19.10 6.38 8.36
C LEU A 257 18.37 7.34 7.40
N GLY A 258 17.05 7.34 7.38
CA GLY A 258 16.26 8.18 6.46
C GLY A 258 16.47 7.83 4.99
N LEU A 259 16.71 6.55 4.66
CA LEU A 259 16.86 6.10 3.28
C LEU A 259 15.53 6.16 2.53
N ARG A 260 15.59 6.34 1.20
CA ARG A 260 14.37 6.43 0.38
C ARG A 260 13.55 5.13 0.38
N SER A 261 14.23 3.96 0.38
CA SER A 261 13.57 2.66 0.43
C SER A 261 14.35 1.66 1.29
N ALA A 262 13.76 0.49 1.53
CA ALA A 262 14.43 -0.66 2.13
C ALA A 262 15.20 -1.52 1.11
N ALA A 263 15.14 -1.19 -0.19
CA ALA A 263 15.94 -1.85 -1.23
C ALA A 263 17.29 -1.13 -1.37
N PHE A 264 18.25 -1.54 -0.58
CA PHE A 264 19.57 -0.92 -0.57
C PHE A 264 20.70 -1.95 -0.63
N ALA A 265 21.86 -1.49 -1.11
CA ALA A 265 23.14 -2.11 -0.91
C ALA A 265 24.04 -1.14 -0.15
N ALA A 266 24.91 -1.65 0.72
CA ALA A 266 25.86 -0.85 1.48
C ALA A 266 27.29 -1.27 1.14
N THR A 267 28.16 -0.29 0.93
CA THR A 267 29.59 -0.50 0.62
C THR A 267 30.43 0.30 1.60
N VAL A 268 31.52 -0.29 2.08
CA VAL A 268 32.49 0.41 2.92
C VAL A 268 33.29 1.39 2.04
N GLU A 269 33.29 2.66 2.42
CA GLU A 269 34.06 3.69 1.75
C GLU A 269 34.84 4.54 2.80
N GLY A 270 36.13 4.34 2.86
CA GLY A 270 36.97 5.03 3.83
C GLY A 270 36.58 4.71 5.29
N ASP A 271 36.16 5.72 6.03
CA ASP A 271 35.69 5.61 7.44
C ASP A 271 34.15 5.70 7.52
N GLY A 272 33.44 5.18 6.53
CA GLY A 272 32.00 5.22 6.48
C GLY A 272 31.40 4.15 5.59
N LEU A 273 30.08 4.25 5.38
CA LEU A 273 29.32 3.43 4.45
C LEU A 273 28.59 4.31 3.44
N THR A 274 28.61 3.92 2.19
CA THR A 274 27.73 4.46 1.14
C THR A 274 26.61 3.47 0.88
N PHE A 275 25.36 3.97 0.97
CA PHE A 275 24.14 3.24 0.67
C PHE A 275 23.62 3.64 -0.70
N GLU A 276 23.49 2.67 -1.59
CA GLU A 276 22.75 2.82 -2.82
C GLU A 276 21.35 2.24 -2.65
N THR A 277 20.32 3.07 -2.82
CA THR A 277 18.94 2.65 -2.71
C THR A 277 18.24 2.63 -4.07
N ARG A 278 17.30 1.70 -4.25
CA ARG A 278 16.40 1.63 -5.40
C ARG A 278 14.97 1.93 -4.97
N GLY A 279 14.33 2.87 -5.70
CA GLY A 279 12.97 3.28 -5.44
C GLY A 279 12.81 4.25 -4.27
N TYR A 280 11.56 4.69 -4.07
CA TYR A 280 11.18 5.61 -3.01
C TYR A 280 9.80 5.24 -2.45
N GLY A 281 9.73 4.96 -1.17
CA GLY A 281 8.52 4.58 -0.44
C GLY A 281 8.62 3.19 0.19
N HIS A 282 7.47 2.62 0.56
CA HIS A 282 7.38 1.28 1.14
C HIS A 282 7.38 0.16 0.10
N ARG A 283 7.18 0.49 -1.17
CA ARG A 283 7.23 -0.39 -2.33
C ARG A 283 6.15 -1.47 -2.39
N VAL A 284 5.03 -1.34 -1.68
CA VAL A 284 3.90 -2.28 -1.69
C VAL A 284 2.70 -1.69 -2.43
N GLY A 285 2.13 -2.40 -3.40
CA GLY A 285 1.01 -1.96 -4.23
C GLY A 285 1.43 -1.09 -5.41
N LEU A 286 0.68 -0.02 -5.72
CA LEU A 286 0.87 0.82 -6.92
C LEU A 286 2.15 1.67 -6.84
N SER A 287 3.06 1.49 -7.79
CA SER A 287 4.14 2.44 -8.04
C SER A 287 3.65 3.58 -8.92
N GLN A 288 3.74 4.82 -8.42
CA GLN A 288 3.27 6.01 -9.14
C GLN A 288 4.07 6.24 -10.45
N TYR A 289 5.41 6.15 -10.38
CA TYR A 289 6.25 6.23 -11.59
C TYR A 289 6.11 5.01 -12.49
N GLY A 290 5.83 3.83 -11.94
CA GLY A 290 5.51 2.64 -12.74
C GLY A 290 4.17 2.77 -13.46
N ALA A 291 3.14 3.34 -12.80
CA ALA A 291 1.88 3.67 -13.44
C ALA A 291 2.07 4.67 -14.59
N GLN A 292 2.92 5.69 -14.41
CA GLN A 292 3.29 6.63 -15.46
C GLN A 292 3.94 5.92 -16.65
N ALA A 293 4.93 5.07 -16.40
CA ALA A 293 5.60 4.33 -17.46
C ALA A 293 4.65 3.40 -18.23
N MET A 294 3.73 2.73 -17.54
CA MET A 294 2.70 1.91 -18.16
C MET A 294 1.72 2.73 -18.98
N ALA A 295 1.30 3.91 -18.49
CA ALA A 295 0.42 4.81 -19.22
C ALA A 295 1.09 5.33 -20.50
N GLN A 296 2.37 5.74 -20.43
CA GLN A 296 3.18 6.10 -21.60
C GLN A 296 3.33 4.95 -22.61
N ALA A 297 3.32 3.71 -22.14
CA ALA A 297 3.29 2.53 -22.99
C ALA A 297 1.88 2.18 -23.53
N GLY A 298 0.87 3.05 -23.32
CA GLY A 298 -0.50 2.91 -23.83
C GLY A 298 -1.39 2.00 -22.98
N LYS A 299 -1.02 1.70 -21.73
CA LYS A 299 -1.87 0.94 -20.80
C LYS A 299 -2.97 1.81 -20.23
N SER A 300 -4.19 1.27 -20.18
CA SER A 300 -5.32 1.89 -19.49
C SER A 300 -5.17 1.84 -17.98
N TYR A 301 -5.83 2.74 -17.26
CA TYR A 301 -5.84 2.74 -15.79
C TYR A 301 -6.35 1.41 -15.20
N GLY A 302 -7.28 0.75 -15.86
CA GLY A 302 -7.75 -0.59 -15.47
C GLY A 302 -6.64 -1.63 -15.56
N GLU A 303 -5.84 -1.65 -16.65
CA GLU A 303 -4.68 -2.55 -16.79
C GLU A 303 -3.59 -2.23 -15.76
N ILE A 304 -3.34 -0.95 -15.48
CA ILE A 304 -2.39 -0.49 -14.46
C ILE A 304 -2.81 -0.99 -13.08
N LEU A 305 -4.07 -0.81 -12.70
CA LEU A 305 -4.60 -1.26 -11.42
C LEU A 305 -4.54 -2.78 -11.26
N GLN A 306 -4.91 -3.53 -12.32
CA GLN A 306 -4.81 -5.00 -12.31
C GLN A 306 -3.36 -5.51 -12.21
N HIS A 307 -2.41 -4.76 -12.74
CA HIS A 307 -0.99 -5.09 -12.65
C HIS A 307 -0.47 -5.00 -11.20
N TYR A 308 -0.83 -3.93 -10.49
CA TYR A 308 -0.34 -3.69 -9.12
C TYR A 308 -1.22 -4.31 -8.03
N TYR A 309 -2.47 -4.63 -8.34
CA TYR A 309 -3.43 -5.29 -7.43
C TYR A 309 -4.06 -6.49 -8.13
N PRO A 310 -3.30 -7.55 -8.39
CA PRO A 310 -3.79 -8.70 -9.14
C PRO A 310 -4.96 -9.39 -8.45
N GLY A 311 -5.94 -9.81 -9.25
CA GLY A 311 -7.13 -10.52 -8.77
C GLY A 311 -8.19 -9.64 -8.10
N THR A 312 -8.02 -8.32 -8.12
CA THR A 312 -9.05 -7.38 -7.65
C THR A 312 -10.08 -7.10 -8.73
N GLU A 313 -11.24 -6.62 -8.33
CA GLU A 313 -12.30 -6.16 -9.22
C GLU A 313 -12.47 -4.65 -9.04
N MET A 314 -12.58 -3.93 -10.17
CA MET A 314 -12.94 -2.52 -10.16
C MET A 314 -14.46 -2.40 -10.28
N VAL A 315 -15.10 -1.83 -9.26
CA VAL A 315 -16.54 -1.71 -9.17
C VAL A 315 -16.96 -0.28 -8.86
N LYS A 316 -18.20 0.10 -9.19
CA LYS A 316 -18.78 1.33 -8.64
C LYS A 316 -19.24 1.09 -7.21
N TYR A 317 -18.75 1.92 -6.30
CA TYR A 317 -19.09 1.82 -4.89
C TYR A 317 -20.49 2.41 -4.66
N VAL A 318 -21.45 1.53 -4.45
CA VAL A 318 -22.82 1.92 -4.04
C VAL A 318 -22.93 1.64 -2.55
N GLU A 319 -23.15 2.68 -1.76
CA GLU A 319 -23.46 2.49 -0.34
C GLU A 319 -24.75 1.66 -0.21
N LYS A 320 -24.66 0.49 0.42
CA LYS A 320 -25.88 -0.27 0.76
C LYS A 320 -26.58 0.49 1.88
N PHE A 321 -27.69 1.15 1.55
CA PHE A 321 -28.59 1.64 2.60
C PHE A 321 -29.27 0.44 3.24
N THR A 322 -29.02 0.16 4.51
CA THR A 322 -29.95 -0.58 5.33
C THR A 322 -31.09 0.39 5.67
N ASN A 323 -32.20 0.29 4.94
CA ASN A 323 -33.45 0.88 5.39
C ASN A 323 -33.88 0.09 6.62
N GLU A 324 -33.75 0.65 7.81
CA GLU A 324 -34.58 0.29 8.96
C GLU A 324 -35.78 1.23 9.06
#